data_1d9ce724d91a5e8953c4bfece63e3c75
#
_entry.id   1d9ce724d91a5e8953c4bfece63e3c75
#
_cell.length_a   1.000
_cell.length_b   1.000
_cell.length_c   1.000
_cell.angle_alpha   90.00
_cell.angle_beta   90.00
_cell.angle_gamma   90.00
#
_symmetry.space_group_name_H-M   'P 1'
#
loop_
_entity.id
_entity.type
_entity.pdbx_description
1 polymer ?
#
loop_
_entity_poly.entity_id
_entity_poly.type
_entity_poly.pdbx_seq_one_letter_code
_entity_poly.pdbx_strand_id
1 'polypeptide(L)'
;MRAVVLASGGLDSTLLARLASDEGYEVFPLFVDYGQLAAQTELSHCIAAMDKNGIREPVVADIKGFGELVPSGLTNSDLHVVDQAFTPGRNSLFLLSAASYAATIEAQTIMIGLLDERFHLFPDQTKDYLEKAEKFLSLAVGQTISVKAPLMAFSKQEVIAMSKAKDIGQTYSCHVGSEIPCGVCIACKEFNIGGE
;
A
#
# COMPACT_ATOMS: atom_id res chain seq x y z
N MET A 1 11.69 -17.57 -3.06
CA MET A 1 11.42 -16.95 -1.72
C MET A 1 10.01 -16.43 -1.73
N ARG A 2 9.25 -16.52 -0.61
CA ARG A 2 7.89 -15.97 -0.49
C ARG A 2 7.95 -14.57 0.09
N ALA A 3 7.10 -13.67 -0.42
CA ALA A 3 6.93 -12.32 0.12
C ALA A 3 5.45 -11.92 0.17
N VAL A 4 5.00 -11.38 1.30
CA VAL A 4 3.71 -10.71 1.39
C VAL A 4 3.90 -9.26 0.95
N VAL A 5 3.14 -8.83 -0.05
CA VAL A 5 3.19 -7.45 -0.56
C VAL A 5 1.89 -6.75 -0.22
N LEU A 6 1.95 -5.65 0.53
CA LEU A 6 0.80 -4.79 0.78
C LEU A 6 0.36 -4.15 -0.53
N ALA A 7 -0.80 -4.53 -1.03
CA ALA A 7 -1.32 -4.19 -2.35
C ALA A 7 -2.66 -3.45 -2.23
N SER A 8 -2.69 -2.19 -2.65
CA SER A 8 -3.89 -1.33 -2.61
C SER A 8 -4.55 -1.13 -3.98
N GLY A 9 -3.96 -1.64 -5.06
CA GLY A 9 -4.39 -1.33 -6.42
C GLY A 9 -3.92 0.03 -6.94
N GLY A 10 -3.20 0.78 -6.12
CA GLY A 10 -2.51 2.01 -6.51
C GLY A 10 -1.20 1.72 -7.26
N LEU A 11 -0.66 2.76 -7.92
CA LEU A 11 0.52 2.65 -8.78
C LEU A 11 1.74 2.11 -8.03
N ASP A 12 2.02 2.64 -6.85
CA ASP A 12 3.22 2.29 -6.09
C ASP A 12 3.19 0.82 -5.64
N SER A 13 2.06 0.37 -5.08
CA SER A 13 1.92 -1.00 -4.61
C SER A 13 1.88 -2.03 -5.75
N THR A 14 1.31 -1.65 -6.90
CA THR A 14 1.31 -2.51 -8.10
C THR A 14 2.70 -2.63 -8.69
N LEU A 15 3.44 -1.52 -8.82
CA LEU A 15 4.83 -1.56 -9.25
C LEU A 15 5.69 -2.40 -8.30
N LEU A 16 5.51 -2.23 -6.98
CA LEU A 16 6.22 -3.01 -5.97
C LEU A 16 5.98 -4.51 -6.14
N ALA A 17 4.74 -4.93 -6.31
CA ALA A 17 4.39 -6.34 -6.53
C ALA A 17 5.04 -6.89 -7.81
N ARG A 18 5.05 -6.11 -8.90
CA ARG A 18 5.73 -6.47 -10.14
C ARG A 18 7.23 -6.59 -9.96
N LEU A 19 7.88 -5.64 -9.29
CA LEU A 19 9.33 -5.69 -9.02
C LEU A 19 9.69 -6.90 -8.16
N ALA A 20 8.92 -7.20 -7.13
CA ALA A 20 9.13 -8.39 -6.30
C ALA A 20 9.02 -9.68 -7.12
N SER A 21 8.06 -9.77 -8.04
CA SER A 21 7.92 -10.90 -8.96
C SER A 21 9.12 -11.01 -9.92
N ASP A 22 9.57 -9.89 -10.49
CA ASP A 22 10.74 -9.84 -11.38
C ASP A 22 12.04 -10.25 -10.65
N GLU A 23 12.14 -9.98 -9.33
CA GLU A 23 13.25 -10.44 -8.46
C GLU A 23 13.14 -11.91 -8.06
N GLY A 24 12.13 -12.64 -8.51
CA GLY A 24 11.94 -14.07 -8.27
C GLY A 24 11.25 -14.40 -6.94
N TYR A 25 10.57 -13.45 -6.32
CA TYR A 25 9.70 -13.77 -5.18
C TYR A 25 8.40 -14.42 -5.67
N GLU A 26 7.95 -15.42 -4.93
CA GLU A 26 6.55 -15.85 -4.96
C GLU A 26 5.74 -14.83 -4.17
N VAL A 27 5.03 -13.95 -4.90
CA VAL A 27 4.32 -12.81 -4.34
C VAL A 27 2.95 -13.22 -3.81
N PHE A 28 2.65 -12.85 -2.57
CA PHE A 28 1.36 -13.00 -1.90
C PHE A 28 0.80 -11.60 -1.63
N PRO A 29 -0.04 -11.06 -2.52
CA PRO A 29 -0.61 -9.74 -2.31
C PRO A 29 -1.60 -9.76 -1.15
N LEU A 30 -1.52 -8.75 -0.27
CA LEU A 30 -2.47 -8.54 0.82
C LEU A 30 -3.12 -7.17 0.64
N PHE A 31 -4.43 -7.18 0.40
CA PHE A 31 -5.27 -5.99 0.43
C PHE A 31 -5.84 -5.82 1.84
N VAL A 32 -5.72 -4.63 2.40
CA VAL A 32 -6.27 -4.33 3.72
C VAL A 32 -7.45 -3.39 3.58
N ASP A 33 -8.64 -3.90 3.86
CA ASP A 33 -9.85 -3.09 3.98
C ASP A 33 -10.00 -2.64 5.44
N TYR A 34 -9.57 -1.38 5.71
CA TYR A 34 -9.64 -0.78 7.05
C TYR A 34 -10.83 0.19 7.20
N GLY A 35 -11.78 0.17 6.23
CA GLY A 35 -12.94 1.05 6.18
C GLY A 35 -12.68 2.33 5.39
N GLN A 36 -11.69 2.35 4.49
CA GLN A 36 -11.44 3.49 3.60
C GLN A 36 -12.58 3.67 2.58
N LEU A 37 -12.89 4.93 2.25
CA LEU A 37 -13.94 5.30 1.30
C LEU A 37 -13.73 4.65 -0.09
N ALA A 38 -12.48 4.50 -0.49
CA ALA A 38 -12.10 3.94 -1.77
C ALA A 38 -12.02 2.39 -1.81
N ALA A 39 -12.30 1.68 -0.69
CA ALA A 39 -12.01 0.25 -0.53
C ALA A 39 -12.47 -0.62 -1.70
N GLN A 40 -13.72 -0.46 -2.14
CA GLN A 40 -14.29 -1.27 -3.22
C GLN A 40 -13.62 -1.01 -4.56
N THR A 41 -13.38 0.27 -4.89
CA THR A 41 -12.73 0.68 -6.13
C THR A 41 -11.25 0.26 -6.13
N GLU A 42 -10.55 0.47 -5.01
CA GLU A 42 -9.16 0.03 -4.84
C GLU A 42 -9.02 -1.49 -4.99
N LEU A 43 -9.89 -2.28 -4.34
CA LEU A 43 -9.85 -3.74 -4.42
C LEU A 43 -10.06 -4.25 -5.85
N SER A 44 -11.04 -3.69 -6.58
CA SER A 44 -11.31 -4.10 -7.96
C SER A 44 -10.10 -3.82 -8.88
N HIS A 45 -9.45 -2.68 -8.71
CA HIS A 45 -8.24 -2.36 -9.46
C HIS A 45 -7.04 -3.20 -9.01
N CYS A 46 -6.95 -3.53 -7.71
CA CYS A 46 -5.92 -4.42 -7.19
C CYS A 46 -6.00 -5.81 -7.84
N ILE A 47 -7.19 -6.40 -7.89
CA ILE A 47 -7.41 -7.71 -8.53
C ILE A 47 -7.00 -7.65 -10.01
N ALA A 48 -7.50 -6.66 -10.76
CA ALA A 48 -7.18 -6.50 -12.18
C ALA A 48 -5.68 -6.26 -12.43
N ALA A 49 -5.02 -5.47 -11.57
CA ALA A 49 -3.59 -5.20 -11.67
C ALA A 49 -2.75 -6.43 -11.36
N MET A 50 -3.11 -7.23 -10.36
CA MET A 50 -2.40 -8.49 -10.05
C MET A 50 -2.54 -9.50 -11.20
N ASP A 51 -3.75 -9.67 -11.74
CA ASP A 51 -4.00 -10.54 -12.90
C ASP A 51 -3.17 -10.11 -14.13
N LYS A 52 -3.20 -8.82 -14.49
CA LYS A 52 -2.39 -8.25 -15.60
C LYS A 52 -0.90 -8.56 -15.45
N ASN A 53 -0.38 -8.62 -14.24
CA ASN A 53 1.03 -8.88 -13.95
C ASN A 53 1.36 -10.37 -13.72
N GLY A 54 0.40 -11.28 -13.90
CA GLY A 54 0.58 -12.71 -13.67
C GLY A 54 0.83 -13.07 -12.21
N ILE A 55 0.36 -12.22 -11.30
CA ILE A 55 0.45 -12.41 -9.84
C ILE A 55 -0.90 -12.93 -9.35
N ARG A 56 -0.89 -13.78 -8.33
CA ARG A 56 -2.13 -14.32 -7.74
C ARG A 56 -3.06 -13.22 -7.23
N GLU A 57 -4.34 -13.53 -7.12
CA GLU A 57 -5.35 -12.66 -6.54
C GLU A 57 -5.00 -12.27 -5.09
N PRO A 58 -5.26 -11.01 -4.67
CA PRO A 58 -4.98 -10.57 -3.31
C PRO A 58 -5.85 -11.27 -2.27
N VAL A 59 -5.26 -11.62 -1.14
CA VAL A 59 -6.02 -11.95 0.06
C VAL A 59 -6.52 -10.66 0.67
N VAL A 60 -7.77 -10.64 1.14
CA VAL A 60 -8.37 -9.46 1.76
C VAL A 60 -8.39 -9.63 3.27
N ALA A 61 -7.75 -8.68 3.98
CA ALA A 61 -7.89 -8.52 5.42
C ALA A 61 -9.01 -7.51 5.70
N ASP A 62 -10.18 -7.99 6.12
CA ASP A 62 -11.31 -7.13 6.50
C ASP A 62 -11.17 -6.71 7.97
N ILE A 63 -10.79 -5.45 8.17
CA ILE A 63 -10.59 -4.81 9.47
C ILE A 63 -11.24 -3.42 9.53
N LYS A 64 -12.42 -3.28 8.88
CA LYS A 64 -13.17 -2.01 8.72
C LYS A 64 -13.41 -1.24 10.01
N GLY A 65 -13.61 -1.94 11.13
CA GLY A 65 -13.78 -1.31 12.45
C GLY A 65 -12.63 -0.40 12.87
N PHE A 66 -11.45 -0.52 12.23
CA PHE A 66 -10.36 0.39 12.50
C PHE A 66 -10.66 1.81 11.99
N GLY A 67 -11.20 1.96 10.79
CA GLY A 67 -11.58 3.27 10.24
C GLY A 67 -12.70 3.96 11.01
N GLU A 68 -13.59 3.18 11.64
CA GLU A 68 -14.63 3.69 12.55
C GLU A 68 -14.03 4.20 13.86
N LEU A 69 -13.06 3.46 14.41
CA LEU A 69 -12.36 3.80 15.67
C LEU A 69 -11.43 5.00 15.48
N VAL A 70 -10.77 5.10 14.32
CA VAL A 70 -9.77 6.14 14.01
C VAL A 70 -10.19 6.87 12.73
N PRO A 71 -11.23 7.75 12.82
CA PRO A 71 -11.74 8.44 11.64
C PRO A 71 -10.71 9.42 11.07
N SER A 72 -10.64 9.45 9.74
CA SER A 72 -9.80 10.37 8.98
C SER A 72 -10.49 10.77 7.67
N GLY A 73 -9.94 11.71 6.92
CA GLY A 73 -10.44 12.06 5.58
C GLY A 73 -10.35 10.91 4.56
N LEU A 74 -9.76 9.77 4.94
CA LEU A 74 -9.74 8.56 4.12
C LEU A 74 -10.87 7.59 4.47
N THR A 75 -11.44 7.67 5.66
CA THR A 75 -12.44 6.73 6.18
C THR A 75 -13.80 7.38 6.47
N ASN A 76 -13.86 8.70 6.53
CA ASN A 76 -15.07 9.47 6.80
C ASN A 76 -15.20 10.63 5.81
N SER A 77 -16.29 10.63 5.04
CA SER A 77 -16.58 11.68 4.03
C SER A 77 -16.86 13.07 4.61
N ASP A 78 -17.16 13.17 5.90
CA ASP A 78 -17.38 14.44 6.58
C ASP A 78 -16.06 15.17 6.93
N LEU A 79 -14.93 14.45 6.82
CA LEU A 79 -13.60 14.96 7.09
C LEU A 79 -12.87 15.38 5.81
N HIS A 80 -12.01 16.39 5.91
CA HIS A 80 -11.30 16.87 4.72
C HIS A 80 -10.21 15.89 4.26
N VAL A 81 -10.32 15.42 3.02
CA VAL A 81 -9.48 14.33 2.45
C VAL A 81 -7.98 14.67 2.35
N VAL A 82 -7.60 15.92 2.44
CA VAL A 82 -6.19 16.37 2.43
C VAL A 82 -5.70 16.69 3.83
N ASP A 83 -6.37 17.62 4.52
CA ASP A 83 -5.90 18.16 5.81
C ASP A 83 -6.03 17.13 6.94
N GLN A 84 -6.97 16.20 6.81
CA GLN A 84 -7.27 15.15 7.78
C GLN A 84 -6.97 13.74 7.24
N ALA A 85 -6.07 13.61 6.26
CA ALA A 85 -5.72 12.34 5.64
C ALA A 85 -4.94 11.38 6.56
N PHE A 86 -4.24 11.91 7.56
CA PHE A 86 -3.46 11.08 8.48
C PHE A 86 -4.37 10.20 9.32
N THR A 87 -4.16 8.89 9.25
CA THR A 87 -4.85 7.88 10.07
C THR A 87 -3.82 7.27 11.00
N PRO A 88 -3.74 7.71 12.27
CA PRO A 88 -2.72 7.26 13.23
C PRO A 88 -2.69 5.73 13.35
N GLY A 89 -1.49 5.14 13.24
CA GLY A 89 -1.28 3.71 13.37
C GLY A 89 -1.66 2.85 12.16
N ARG A 90 -2.16 3.44 11.06
CA ARG A 90 -2.60 2.69 9.88
C ARG A 90 -1.49 1.81 9.29
N ASN A 91 -0.29 2.35 9.06
CA ASN A 91 0.82 1.55 8.53
C ASN A 91 1.27 0.46 9.50
N SER A 92 1.20 0.70 10.82
CA SER A 92 1.48 -0.34 11.83
C SER A 92 0.47 -1.49 11.75
N LEU A 93 -0.81 -1.18 11.57
CA LEU A 93 -1.87 -2.17 11.39
C LEU A 93 -1.65 -3.00 10.12
N PHE A 94 -1.29 -2.34 9.01
CA PHE A 94 -1.00 -3.00 7.74
C PHE A 94 0.20 -3.95 7.86
N LEU A 95 1.29 -3.48 8.46
CA LEU A 95 2.49 -4.28 8.66
C LEU A 95 2.24 -5.45 9.62
N LEU A 96 1.46 -5.26 10.69
CA LEU A 96 1.10 -6.35 11.61
C LEU A 96 0.23 -7.41 10.92
N SER A 97 -0.75 -6.99 10.12
CA SER A 97 -1.58 -7.89 9.32
C SER A 97 -0.74 -8.70 8.32
N ALA A 98 0.19 -8.01 7.63
CA ALA A 98 1.10 -8.65 6.69
C ALA A 98 2.06 -9.63 7.38
N ALA A 99 2.62 -9.29 8.54
CA ALA A 99 3.51 -10.17 9.29
C ALA A 99 2.78 -11.41 9.83
N SER A 100 1.55 -11.22 10.34
CA SER A 100 0.71 -12.32 10.79
C SER A 100 0.36 -13.28 9.65
N TYR A 101 -0.02 -12.73 8.48
CA TYR A 101 -0.28 -13.54 7.30
C TYR A 101 1.00 -14.23 6.79
N ALA A 102 2.15 -13.53 6.77
CA ALA A 102 3.43 -14.10 6.40
C ALA A 102 3.80 -15.32 7.25
N ALA A 103 3.53 -15.27 8.55
CA ALA A 103 3.76 -16.40 9.45
C ALA A 103 2.93 -17.64 9.08
N THR A 104 1.70 -17.47 8.59
CA THR A 104 0.82 -18.61 8.21
C THR A 104 1.25 -19.30 6.91
N ILE A 105 1.98 -18.59 6.05
CA ILE A 105 2.44 -19.09 4.74
C ILE A 105 3.96 -19.34 4.70
N GLU A 106 4.62 -19.34 5.86
CA GLU A 106 6.08 -19.52 5.96
C GLU A 106 6.89 -18.49 5.14
N ALA A 107 6.38 -17.26 5.00
CA ALA A 107 7.10 -16.15 4.41
C ALA A 107 7.83 -15.35 5.50
N GLN A 108 9.04 -14.87 5.18
CA GLN A 108 9.84 -14.04 6.08
C GLN A 108 9.97 -12.59 5.59
N THR A 109 9.47 -12.30 4.40
CA THR A 109 9.56 -10.95 3.81
C THR A 109 8.17 -10.36 3.68
N ILE A 110 8.02 -9.13 4.15
CA ILE A 110 6.86 -8.28 3.87
C ILE A 110 7.33 -7.01 3.17
N MET A 111 6.53 -6.49 2.24
CA MET A 111 6.89 -5.33 1.45
C MET A 111 5.78 -4.27 1.48
N ILE A 112 6.19 -3.00 1.59
CA ILE A 112 5.30 -1.84 1.59
C ILE A 112 5.78 -0.80 0.58
N GLY A 113 4.86 -0.18 -0.16
CA GLY A 113 5.13 0.77 -1.23
C GLY A 113 5.32 2.21 -0.74
N LEU A 114 6.27 2.43 0.18
CA LEU A 114 6.67 3.78 0.59
C LEU A 114 7.71 4.34 -0.36
N LEU A 115 7.61 5.65 -0.66
CA LEU A 115 8.54 6.39 -1.50
C LEU A 115 9.65 7.06 -0.69
N ASP A 116 10.51 7.83 -1.36
CA ASP A 116 11.63 8.54 -0.74
C ASP A 116 11.17 9.36 0.47
N GLU A 117 11.81 9.10 1.63
CA GLU A 117 11.44 9.73 2.90
C GLU A 117 11.64 11.26 2.92
N ARG A 118 12.38 11.85 1.98
CA ARG A 118 12.46 13.31 1.81
C ARG A 118 11.12 13.95 1.48
N PHE A 119 10.17 13.15 0.98
CA PHE A 119 8.83 13.57 0.61
C PHE A 119 7.76 12.94 1.50
N HIS A 120 8.15 12.33 2.63
CA HIS A 120 7.16 11.73 3.54
C HIS A 120 6.24 12.81 4.14
N LEU A 121 4.99 12.44 4.28
CA LEU A 121 3.96 13.31 4.86
C LEU A 121 3.66 12.93 6.33
N PHE A 122 3.92 11.68 6.69
CA PHE A 122 3.53 11.12 7.98
C PHE A 122 4.71 10.41 8.68
N PRO A 123 4.73 10.40 10.02
CA PRO A 123 5.85 9.87 10.80
C PRO A 123 6.10 8.36 10.59
N ASP A 124 5.09 7.61 10.16
CA ASP A 124 5.14 6.17 9.88
C ASP A 124 5.57 5.84 8.43
N GLN A 125 6.27 6.76 7.77
CA GLN A 125 6.80 6.61 6.41
C GLN A 125 8.33 6.70 6.36
N THR A 126 9.03 6.61 7.49
CA THR A 126 10.48 6.77 7.60
C THR A 126 11.20 5.43 7.70
N LYS A 127 12.50 5.41 7.35
CA LYS A 127 13.35 4.22 7.53
C LYS A 127 13.46 3.81 9.00
N ASP A 128 13.63 4.78 9.90
CA ASP A 128 13.68 4.55 11.35
C ASP A 128 12.41 3.86 11.87
N TYR A 129 11.25 4.29 11.36
CA TYR A 129 9.99 3.63 11.67
C TYR A 129 9.98 2.16 11.20
N LEU A 130 10.39 1.89 9.95
CA LEU A 130 10.41 0.53 9.40
C LEU A 130 11.36 -0.40 10.15
N GLU A 131 12.55 0.07 10.54
CA GLU A 131 13.51 -0.70 11.33
C GLU A 131 12.96 -1.08 12.72
N LYS A 132 12.23 -0.17 13.36
CA LYS A 132 11.58 -0.43 14.65
C LYS A 132 10.39 -1.38 14.48
N ALA A 133 9.61 -1.20 13.41
CA ALA A 133 8.50 -2.08 13.07
C ALA A 133 8.97 -3.51 12.82
N GLU A 134 10.04 -3.72 12.05
CA GLU A 134 10.63 -5.03 11.78
C GLU A 134 10.95 -5.80 13.07
N LYS A 135 11.61 -5.12 14.02
CA LYS A 135 11.94 -5.72 15.33
C LYS A 135 10.70 -6.09 16.11
N PHE A 136 9.74 -5.16 16.19
CA PHE A 136 8.47 -5.40 16.89
C PHE A 136 7.68 -6.55 16.26
N LEU A 137 7.54 -6.58 14.94
CA LEU A 137 6.80 -7.59 14.21
C LEU A 137 7.42 -8.98 14.37
N SER A 138 8.75 -9.08 14.31
CA SER A 138 9.46 -10.34 14.53
C SER A 138 9.17 -10.92 15.92
N LEU A 139 9.14 -10.07 16.95
CA LEU A 139 8.74 -10.48 18.30
C LEU A 139 7.26 -10.88 18.37
N ALA A 140 6.39 -10.09 17.73
CA ALA A 140 4.94 -10.29 17.81
C ALA A 140 4.48 -11.61 17.17
N VAL A 141 5.12 -12.03 16.07
CA VAL A 141 4.74 -13.27 15.35
C VAL A 141 5.64 -14.46 15.69
N GLY A 142 6.67 -14.29 16.50
CA GLY A 142 7.55 -15.37 16.96
C GLY A 142 8.48 -15.95 15.88
N GLN A 143 8.71 -15.20 14.78
CA GLN A 143 9.66 -15.57 13.73
C GLN A 143 10.35 -14.32 13.16
N THR A 144 11.48 -14.50 12.49
CA THR A 144 12.16 -13.41 11.81
C THR A 144 11.31 -12.89 10.65
N ILE A 145 10.96 -11.61 10.68
CA ILE A 145 10.29 -10.88 9.61
C ILE A 145 11.25 -9.81 9.10
N SER A 146 11.42 -9.72 7.78
CA SER A 146 12.11 -8.61 7.11
C SER A 146 11.10 -7.68 6.47
N VAL A 147 11.16 -6.38 6.82
CA VAL A 147 10.30 -5.34 6.25
C VAL A 147 11.05 -4.60 5.17
N LYS A 148 10.57 -4.66 3.93
CA LYS A 148 11.22 -4.01 2.77
C LYS A 148 10.35 -2.92 2.18
N ALA A 149 10.96 -1.80 1.86
CA ALA A 149 10.35 -0.70 1.13
C ALA A 149 11.29 -0.24 -0.02
N PRO A 150 11.47 -1.06 -1.07
CA PRO A 150 12.47 -0.79 -2.11
C PRO A 150 12.19 0.50 -2.88
N LEU A 151 10.94 0.96 -2.93
CA LEU A 151 10.57 2.21 -3.60
C LEU A 151 11.05 3.46 -2.83
N MET A 152 11.50 3.36 -1.59
CA MET A 152 12.09 4.48 -0.85
C MET A 152 13.43 5.01 -1.45
N ALA A 153 13.98 4.32 -2.44
CA ALA A 153 15.12 4.80 -3.20
C ALA A 153 14.74 5.74 -4.35
N PHE A 154 13.42 5.91 -4.63
CA PHE A 154 12.93 6.57 -5.83
C PHE A 154 11.94 7.70 -5.53
N SER A 155 11.98 8.74 -6.36
CA SER A 155 10.96 9.79 -6.41
C SER A 155 9.68 9.29 -7.08
N LYS A 156 8.59 10.04 -6.92
CA LYS A 156 7.32 9.73 -7.58
C LYS A 156 7.43 9.69 -9.10
N GLN A 157 8.22 10.60 -9.70
CA GLN A 157 8.43 10.67 -11.14
C GLN A 157 9.15 9.42 -11.66
N GLU A 158 10.17 8.94 -10.93
CA GLU A 158 10.87 7.70 -11.28
C GLU A 158 9.95 6.48 -11.17
N VAL A 159 9.12 6.41 -10.13
CA VAL A 159 8.12 5.35 -9.96
C VAL A 159 7.11 5.36 -11.11
N ILE A 160 6.61 6.53 -11.53
CA ILE A 160 5.72 6.68 -12.70
C ILE A 160 6.43 6.21 -13.98
N ALA A 161 7.68 6.59 -14.20
CA ALA A 161 8.46 6.18 -15.37
C ALA A 161 8.67 4.66 -15.41
N MET A 162 9.05 4.05 -14.28
CA MET A 162 9.20 2.60 -14.16
C MET A 162 7.88 1.85 -14.40
N SER A 163 6.78 2.36 -13.88
CA SER A 163 5.45 1.77 -14.05
C SER A 163 5.02 1.74 -15.52
N LYS A 164 5.28 2.83 -16.24
CA LYS A 164 5.04 2.90 -17.70
C LYS A 164 5.92 1.93 -18.47
N ALA A 165 7.21 1.88 -18.14
CA ALA A 165 8.18 1.00 -18.80
C ALA A 165 7.86 -0.49 -18.62
N LYS A 166 7.26 -0.85 -17.49
CA LYS A 166 6.88 -2.24 -17.17
C LYS A 166 5.44 -2.60 -17.58
N ASP A 167 4.66 -1.66 -18.11
CA ASP A 167 3.25 -1.87 -18.49
C ASP A 167 2.44 -2.58 -17.39
N ILE A 168 2.48 -2.03 -16.17
CA ILE A 168 1.83 -2.67 -15.01
C ILE A 168 0.28 -2.65 -15.05
N GLY A 169 -0.31 -2.05 -16.07
CA GLY A 169 -1.77 -1.95 -16.24
C GLY A 169 -2.38 -0.70 -15.60
N GLN A 170 -3.70 -0.72 -15.54
CA GLN A 170 -4.45 0.38 -14.92
C GLN A 170 -4.42 0.27 -13.40
N THR A 171 -4.18 1.40 -12.75
CA THR A 171 -4.13 1.52 -11.29
C THR A 171 -5.08 2.61 -10.83
N TYR A 172 -5.52 2.53 -9.58
CA TYR A 172 -6.40 3.52 -8.96
C TYR A 172 -5.79 4.08 -7.69
N SER A 173 -5.70 5.39 -7.57
CA SER A 173 -5.05 6.04 -6.44
C SER A 173 -5.90 7.13 -5.77
N CYS A 174 -7.08 7.44 -6.29
CA CYS A 174 -7.94 8.47 -5.69
C CYS A 174 -8.53 8.02 -4.34
N HIS A 175 -8.32 8.81 -3.31
CA HIS A 175 -8.76 8.47 -1.95
C HIS A 175 -10.28 8.55 -1.72
N VAL A 176 -11.02 9.16 -2.65
CA VAL A 176 -12.49 9.33 -2.52
C VAL A 176 -13.25 8.11 -2.98
N GLY A 177 -12.67 7.26 -3.84
CA GLY A 177 -13.32 6.05 -4.33
C GLY A 177 -14.28 6.25 -5.50
N SER A 178 -14.39 7.47 -6.06
CA SER A 178 -15.25 7.76 -7.21
C SER A 178 -14.70 7.19 -8.51
N GLU A 179 -15.56 6.83 -9.47
CA GLU A 179 -15.13 6.35 -10.81
C GLU A 179 -14.22 7.35 -11.52
N ILE A 180 -14.55 8.64 -11.42
CA ILE A 180 -13.70 9.73 -11.91
C ILE A 180 -12.86 10.22 -10.74
N PRO A 181 -11.52 10.25 -10.85
CA PRO A 181 -10.65 10.78 -9.79
C PRO A 181 -11.04 12.20 -9.38
N CYS A 182 -11.06 12.48 -8.07
CA CYS A 182 -11.57 13.74 -7.54
C CYS A 182 -10.71 14.99 -7.87
N GLY A 183 -9.47 14.80 -8.33
CA GLY A 183 -8.54 15.89 -8.69
C GLY A 183 -7.95 16.67 -7.49
N VAL A 184 -8.47 16.49 -6.27
CA VAL A 184 -8.12 17.34 -5.12
C VAL A 184 -7.39 16.61 -3.99
N CYS A 185 -7.53 15.28 -3.85
CA CYS A 185 -6.83 14.53 -2.81
C CYS A 185 -5.32 14.48 -3.10
N ILE A 186 -4.54 14.10 -2.09
CA ILE A 186 -3.07 14.03 -2.16
C ILE A 186 -2.63 13.18 -3.37
N ALA A 187 -3.19 11.99 -3.51
CA ALA A 187 -2.84 11.09 -4.61
C ALA A 187 -3.17 11.68 -5.98
N CYS A 188 -4.33 12.30 -6.17
CA CYS A 188 -4.67 12.94 -7.45
C CYS A 188 -3.69 14.07 -7.81
N LYS A 189 -3.28 14.87 -6.83
CA LYS A 189 -2.29 15.95 -7.03
C LYS A 189 -0.91 15.40 -7.41
N GLU A 190 -0.48 14.28 -6.81
CA GLU A 190 0.79 13.63 -7.16
C GLU A 190 0.85 13.15 -8.62
N PHE A 191 -0.29 12.81 -9.20
CA PHE A 191 -0.40 12.38 -10.60
C PHE A 191 -0.77 13.51 -11.56
N ASN A 192 -0.91 14.76 -11.11
CA ASN A 192 -1.49 15.86 -11.89
C ASN A 192 -2.88 15.53 -12.49
N ILE A 193 -3.66 14.68 -11.82
CA ILE A 193 -5.01 14.31 -12.24
C ILE A 193 -5.95 15.47 -11.84
N GLY A 194 -6.52 16.15 -12.83
CA GLY A 194 -7.49 17.24 -12.61
C GLY A 194 -6.89 18.64 -12.49
N GLY A 195 -5.61 18.84 -12.79
CA GLY A 195 -4.99 20.16 -12.90
C GLY A 195 -4.89 20.60 -14.35
N GLU A 196 -5.70 21.58 -14.77
CA GLU A 196 -5.29 22.57 -15.74
C GLU A 196 -4.59 23.71 -14.99
#